data_1702eac4bd125043ba476cc77cf7f704
#
_entry.id   1702eac4bd125043ba476cc77cf7f704
#
_cell.length_a   1.000
_cell.length_b   1.000
_cell.length_c   1.000
_cell.angle_alpha   90.00
_cell.angle_beta   90.00
_cell.angle_gamma   90.00
#
_symmetry.space_group_name_H-M   'P 1'
#
loop_
_entity.id
_entity.type
_entity.pdbx_description
1 polymer ?
#
loop_
_entity_poly.entity_id
_entity_poly.type
_entity_poly.pdbx_seq_one_letter_code
_entity_poly.pdbx_strand_id
1 'polypeptide(L)'
;SMFACVLVFCLFGIVNHGDGVFLFVLSMIVYGIAFDFFNVSGSLYVDRRTDVSMRSSAQGLFMVMTNGIGATVGTLGAQAVINHYVYSLPENSVARIDGWSTSWFVFSGFALVVAILFMLLFKNPRDEKQPTAAEIINNAADADDAAGMIDVK
;
A
#
# COMPACT_ATOMS: atom_id res chain seq x y z
N SER A 1 5.12 4.45 1.81
CA SER A 1 4.16 4.50 0.69
C SER A 1 2.90 5.28 1.03
N MET A 2 2.25 5.04 2.17
CA MET A 2 1.02 5.75 2.55
C MET A 2 1.19 7.26 2.67
N PHE A 3 2.26 7.76 3.29
CA PHE A 3 2.55 9.20 3.32
C PHE A 3 2.83 9.78 1.93
N ALA A 4 3.44 9.01 1.04
CA ALA A 4 3.63 9.43 -0.34
C ALA A 4 2.28 9.61 -1.07
N CYS A 5 1.30 8.73 -0.83
CA CYS A 5 -0.05 8.88 -1.37
C CYS A 5 -0.74 10.16 -0.86
N VAL A 6 -0.63 10.46 0.45
CA VAL A 6 -1.17 11.72 1.03
C VAL A 6 -0.55 12.93 0.34
N LEU A 7 0.77 12.94 0.17
CA LEU A 7 1.50 14.02 -0.49
C LEU A 7 1.07 14.19 -1.95
N VAL A 8 0.93 13.10 -2.69
CA VAL A 8 0.47 13.10 -4.09
C VAL A 8 -0.92 13.69 -4.23
N PHE A 9 -1.87 13.27 -3.40
CA PHE A 9 -3.23 13.81 -3.45
C PHE A 9 -3.29 15.28 -3.03
N CYS A 10 -2.47 15.72 -2.08
CA CYS A 10 -2.31 17.14 -1.77
C CYS A 10 -1.77 17.93 -2.97
N LEU A 11 -0.75 17.41 -3.66
CA LEU A 11 -0.20 18.06 -4.85
C LEU A 11 -1.25 18.19 -5.96
N PHE A 12 -2.05 17.15 -6.19
CA PHE A 12 -3.16 17.22 -7.16
C PHE A 12 -4.21 18.28 -6.78
N GLY A 13 -4.48 18.46 -5.48
CA GLY A 13 -5.39 19.51 -5.01
C GLY A 13 -4.88 20.93 -5.21
N ILE A 14 -3.56 21.13 -5.19
CA ILE A 14 -2.92 22.47 -5.31
C ILE A 14 -2.68 22.85 -6.78
N VAL A 15 -2.49 21.88 -7.67
CA VAL A 15 -2.10 22.12 -9.07
C VAL A 15 -3.28 22.69 -9.85
N ASN A 16 -3.16 23.95 -10.30
CA ASN A 16 -4.06 24.59 -11.26
C ASN A 16 -3.69 24.22 -12.71
N HIS A 17 -4.71 24.14 -13.58
CA HIS A 17 -4.61 23.69 -14.97
C HIS A 17 -3.89 24.71 -15.89
N GLY A 18 -2.61 24.85 -15.81
CA GLY A 18 -1.86 25.72 -16.72
C GLY A 18 -0.37 25.41 -16.67
N ASP A 19 0.26 25.86 -15.60
CA ASP A 19 1.72 25.70 -15.41
C ASP A 19 2.10 24.47 -14.57
N GLY A 20 1.10 23.69 -14.13
CA GLY A 20 1.26 22.57 -13.20
C GLY A 20 1.47 21.18 -13.83
N VAL A 21 1.54 21.05 -15.16
CA VAL A 21 1.68 19.75 -15.83
C VAL A 21 2.90 18.99 -15.34
N PHE A 22 4.00 19.67 -15.07
CA PHE A 22 5.21 19.02 -14.54
C PHE A 22 4.99 18.43 -13.15
N LEU A 23 4.33 19.15 -12.26
CA LEU A 23 3.98 18.64 -10.92
C LEU A 23 2.98 17.48 -11.00
N PHE A 24 2.06 17.53 -11.95
CA PHE A 24 1.13 16.44 -12.20
C PHE A 24 1.85 15.15 -12.62
N VAL A 25 2.75 15.23 -13.59
CA VAL A 25 3.56 14.08 -14.04
C VAL A 25 4.45 13.55 -12.90
N LEU A 26 5.09 14.45 -12.14
CA LEU A 26 5.90 14.07 -11.00
C LEU A 26 5.07 13.33 -9.94
N SER A 27 3.87 13.80 -9.67
CA SER A 27 2.94 13.16 -8.74
C SER A 27 2.54 11.75 -9.20
N MET A 28 2.32 11.56 -10.50
CA MET A 28 2.02 10.23 -11.07
C MET A 28 3.18 9.24 -10.88
N ILE A 29 4.42 9.71 -11.05
CA ILE A 29 5.62 8.89 -10.82
C ILE A 29 5.71 8.49 -9.34
N VAL A 30 5.56 9.46 -8.43
CA VAL A 30 5.59 9.20 -6.98
C VAL A 30 4.47 8.25 -6.56
N TYR A 31 3.27 8.40 -7.14
CA TYR A 31 2.15 7.48 -6.90
C TYR A 31 2.49 6.05 -7.36
N GLY A 32 3.05 5.88 -8.55
CA GLY A 32 3.45 4.57 -9.06
C GLY A 32 4.44 3.89 -8.12
N ILE A 33 5.50 4.59 -7.72
CA ILE A 33 6.48 4.08 -6.75
C ILE A 33 5.82 3.70 -5.42
N ALA A 34 4.95 4.56 -4.88
CA ALA A 34 4.25 4.29 -3.62
C ALA A 34 3.34 3.05 -3.71
N PHE A 35 2.65 2.88 -4.84
CA PHE A 35 1.80 1.73 -5.11
C PHE A 35 2.60 0.42 -5.19
N ASP A 36 3.73 0.43 -5.90
CA ASP A 36 4.62 -0.74 -6.00
C ASP A 36 5.21 -1.11 -4.64
N PHE A 37 5.67 -0.12 -3.88
CA PHE A 37 6.16 -0.36 -2.51
C PHE A 37 5.10 -0.97 -1.60
N PHE A 38 3.86 -0.53 -1.69
CA PHE A 38 2.75 -1.10 -0.92
C PHE A 38 2.52 -2.57 -1.29
N ASN A 39 2.44 -2.87 -2.59
CA ASN A 39 2.19 -4.23 -3.07
C ASN A 39 3.33 -5.18 -2.70
N VAL A 40 4.58 -4.78 -2.92
CA VAL A 40 5.75 -5.60 -2.59
C VAL A 40 5.86 -5.82 -1.09
N SER A 41 5.70 -4.79 -0.28
CA SER A 41 5.76 -4.90 1.18
C SER A 41 4.65 -5.78 1.73
N GLY A 42 3.43 -5.65 1.22
CA GLY A 42 2.28 -6.47 1.60
C GLY A 42 2.48 -7.93 1.21
N SER A 43 2.94 -8.19 0.00
CA SER A 43 3.26 -9.53 -0.49
C SER A 43 4.34 -10.20 0.36
N LEU A 44 5.43 -9.50 0.66
CA LEU A 44 6.49 -10.01 1.54
C LEU A 44 6.00 -10.26 2.98
N TYR A 45 5.12 -9.41 3.49
CA TYR A 45 4.54 -9.61 4.81
C TYR A 45 3.69 -10.89 4.86
N VAL A 46 2.83 -11.10 3.87
CA VAL A 46 2.01 -12.32 3.73
C VAL A 46 2.90 -13.55 3.61
N ASP A 47 3.96 -13.47 2.79
CA ASP A 47 4.90 -14.58 2.57
C ASP A 47 5.61 -15.02 3.87
N ARG A 48 6.04 -14.06 4.69
CA ARG A 48 6.72 -14.33 5.96
C ARG A 48 5.81 -14.85 7.07
N ARG A 49 4.51 -14.58 7.00
CA ARG A 49 3.53 -14.96 8.03
C ARG A 49 2.74 -16.21 7.70
N THR A 50 2.94 -16.79 6.52
CA THR A 50 2.17 -17.92 6.02
C THR A 50 3.08 -19.13 5.86
N ASP A 51 2.61 -20.30 6.29
CA ASP A 51 3.30 -21.58 6.08
C ASP A 51 3.52 -21.87 4.60
N VAL A 52 4.62 -22.56 4.29
CA VAL A 52 5.05 -22.88 2.92
C VAL A 52 3.93 -23.55 2.11
N SER A 53 3.13 -24.41 2.75
CA SER A 53 2.02 -25.14 2.10
C SER A 53 0.85 -24.25 1.69
N MET A 54 0.64 -23.11 2.37
CA MET A 54 -0.50 -22.21 2.13
C MET A 54 -0.09 -20.88 1.50
N ARG A 55 1.19 -20.66 1.26
CA ARG A 55 1.76 -19.39 0.78
C ARG A 55 1.12 -18.89 -0.52
N SER A 56 0.93 -19.79 -1.49
CA SER A 56 0.30 -19.47 -2.78
C SER A 56 -1.16 -19.00 -2.61
N SER A 57 -1.93 -19.69 -1.77
CA SER A 57 -3.32 -19.32 -1.48
C SER A 57 -3.43 -17.97 -0.75
N ALA A 58 -2.53 -17.72 0.21
CA ALA A 58 -2.48 -16.46 0.94
C ALA A 58 -2.11 -15.28 0.03
N GLN A 59 -1.18 -15.45 -0.90
CA GLN A 59 -0.86 -14.45 -1.92
C GLN A 59 -2.05 -14.17 -2.85
N GLY A 60 -2.73 -15.21 -3.31
CA GLY A 60 -3.95 -15.05 -4.10
C GLY A 60 -5.04 -14.29 -3.36
N LEU A 61 -5.26 -14.60 -2.08
CA LEU A 61 -6.21 -13.89 -1.23
C LEU A 61 -5.82 -12.42 -1.03
N PHE A 62 -4.56 -12.12 -0.80
CA PHE A 62 -4.05 -10.76 -0.71
C PHE A 62 -4.34 -9.96 -1.98
N MET A 63 -4.09 -10.54 -3.16
CA MET A 63 -4.39 -9.91 -4.45
C MET A 63 -5.90 -9.65 -4.64
N VAL A 64 -6.76 -10.62 -4.31
CA VAL A 64 -8.22 -10.46 -4.40
C VAL A 64 -8.71 -9.37 -3.45
N MET A 65 -8.22 -9.33 -2.22
CA MET A 65 -8.61 -8.32 -1.23
C MET A 65 -8.17 -6.91 -1.64
N THR A 66 -6.96 -6.75 -2.14
CA THR A 66 -6.41 -5.43 -2.49
C THR A 66 -6.90 -4.95 -3.86
N ASN A 67 -6.69 -5.73 -4.92
CA ASN A 67 -6.98 -5.33 -6.30
C ASN A 67 -8.43 -5.66 -6.73
N GLY A 68 -9.09 -6.57 -6.06
CA GLY A 68 -10.51 -6.87 -6.29
C GLY A 68 -11.41 -6.01 -5.41
N ILE A 69 -11.60 -6.43 -4.18
CA ILE A 69 -12.56 -5.80 -3.24
C ILE A 69 -12.14 -4.37 -2.91
N GLY A 70 -10.87 -4.14 -2.57
CA GLY A 70 -10.35 -2.82 -2.22
C GLY A 70 -10.49 -1.82 -3.36
N ALA A 71 -10.11 -2.21 -4.58
CA ALA A 71 -10.26 -1.37 -5.76
C ALA A 71 -11.73 -1.07 -6.09
N THR A 72 -12.63 -2.04 -5.97
CA THR A 72 -14.06 -1.84 -6.23
C THR A 72 -14.67 -0.85 -5.24
N VAL A 73 -14.45 -1.06 -3.93
CA VAL A 73 -14.95 -0.16 -2.88
C VAL A 73 -14.34 1.23 -3.03
N GLY A 74 -13.04 1.31 -3.31
CA GLY A 74 -12.34 2.58 -3.54
C GLY A 74 -12.90 3.35 -4.74
N THR A 75 -13.16 2.67 -5.85
CA THR A 75 -13.74 3.30 -7.05
C THR A 75 -15.15 3.80 -6.79
N LEU A 76 -16.01 3.02 -6.14
CA LEU A 76 -17.36 3.45 -5.80
C LEU A 76 -17.36 4.65 -4.84
N GLY A 77 -16.47 4.63 -3.84
CA GLY A 77 -16.31 5.75 -2.92
C GLY A 77 -15.81 7.02 -3.62
N ALA A 78 -14.80 6.89 -4.48
CA ALA A 78 -14.27 7.99 -5.27
C ALA A 78 -15.34 8.56 -6.21
N GLN A 79 -16.11 7.72 -6.87
CA GLN A 79 -17.21 8.15 -7.74
C GLN A 79 -18.28 8.92 -6.98
N ALA A 80 -18.64 8.49 -5.76
CA ALA A 80 -19.61 9.20 -4.92
C ALA A 80 -19.10 10.61 -4.55
N VAL A 81 -17.83 10.76 -4.19
CA VAL A 81 -17.21 12.06 -3.88
C VAL A 81 -17.21 12.96 -5.11
N ILE A 82 -16.76 12.46 -6.26
CA ILE A 82 -16.72 13.24 -7.51
C ILE A 82 -18.12 13.64 -7.95
N ASN A 83 -19.10 12.77 -7.86
CA ASN A 83 -20.48 13.10 -8.20
C ASN A 83 -21.02 14.25 -7.33
N HIS A 84 -20.68 14.26 -6.04
CA HIS A 84 -21.16 15.26 -5.11
C HIS A 84 -20.47 16.63 -5.31
N TYR A 85 -19.15 16.67 -5.49
CA TYR A 85 -18.37 17.90 -5.53
C TYR A 85 -18.13 18.45 -6.93
N VAL A 86 -18.19 17.62 -7.97
CA VAL A 86 -17.86 18.00 -9.35
C VAL A 86 -19.07 17.96 -10.24
N TYR A 87 -19.76 16.83 -10.33
CA TYR A 87 -20.88 16.67 -11.28
C TYR A 87 -22.18 17.33 -10.85
N SER A 88 -22.31 17.73 -9.59
CA SER A 88 -23.42 18.57 -9.12
C SER A 88 -23.34 20.02 -9.61
N LEU A 89 -22.20 20.45 -10.17
CA LEU A 89 -21.94 21.81 -10.62
C LEU A 89 -22.02 21.94 -12.15
N PRO A 90 -22.42 23.12 -12.70
CA PRO A 90 -22.52 23.36 -14.15
C PRO A 90 -21.20 23.13 -14.88
N GLU A 91 -21.25 22.58 -16.10
CA GLU A 91 -20.08 22.09 -16.85
C GLU A 91 -19.00 23.14 -17.14
N ASN A 92 -19.32 24.42 -17.24
CA ASN A 92 -18.38 25.49 -17.61
C ASN A 92 -18.14 26.50 -16.48
N SER A 93 -18.35 26.12 -15.23
CA SER A 93 -18.16 27.02 -14.10
C SER A 93 -16.76 26.87 -13.49
N VAL A 94 -16.18 28.00 -13.04
CA VAL A 94 -14.96 28.02 -12.22
C VAL A 94 -15.13 27.16 -10.97
N ALA A 95 -16.36 27.11 -10.42
CA ALA A 95 -16.73 26.28 -9.30
C ALA A 95 -16.48 24.78 -9.53
N ARG A 96 -16.53 24.28 -10.77
CA ARG A 96 -16.23 22.88 -11.10
C ARG A 96 -14.73 22.58 -10.99
N ILE A 97 -13.87 23.56 -11.30
CA ILE A 97 -12.41 23.44 -11.13
C ILE A 97 -12.09 23.37 -9.63
N ASP A 98 -12.72 24.22 -8.83
CA ASP A 98 -12.59 24.21 -7.37
C ASP A 98 -13.14 22.89 -6.78
N GLY A 99 -14.20 22.33 -7.37
CA GLY A 99 -14.74 21.02 -7.01
C GLY A 99 -13.73 19.88 -7.20
N TRP A 100 -12.94 19.91 -8.27
CA TRP A 100 -11.85 18.93 -8.46
C TRP A 100 -10.77 19.07 -7.39
N SER A 101 -10.31 20.29 -7.12
CA SER A 101 -9.34 20.55 -6.05
C SER A 101 -9.86 20.05 -4.69
N THR A 102 -11.11 20.36 -4.36
CA THR A 102 -11.76 19.90 -3.13
C THR A 102 -11.81 18.36 -3.05
N SER A 103 -12.13 17.69 -4.15
CA SER A 103 -12.17 16.21 -4.21
C SER A 103 -10.79 15.60 -3.92
N TRP A 104 -9.71 16.18 -4.44
CA TRP A 104 -8.35 15.71 -4.16
C TRP A 104 -7.96 15.90 -2.68
N PHE A 105 -8.37 17.00 -2.05
CA PHE A 105 -8.15 17.19 -0.61
C PHE A 105 -8.95 16.20 0.23
N VAL A 106 -10.16 15.83 -0.16
CA VAL A 106 -10.95 14.78 0.49
C VAL A 106 -10.21 13.43 0.40
N PHE A 107 -9.69 13.08 -0.78
CA PHE A 107 -8.90 11.84 -0.95
C PHE A 107 -7.61 11.86 -0.13
N SER A 108 -6.93 13.00 -0.05
CA SER A 108 -5.75 13.17 0.80
C SER A 108 -6.08 12.99 2.27
N GLY A 109 -7.16 13.58 2.75
CA GLY A 109 -7.64 13.42 4.13
C GLY A 109 -7.98 11.97 4.45
N PHE A 110 -8.68 11.27 3.56
CA PHE A 110 -8.98 9.85 3.71
C PHE A 110 -7.70 9.00 3.76
N ALA A 111 -6.75 9.23 2.86
CA ALA A 111 -5.47 8.52 2.84
C ALA A 111 -4.68 8.76 4.14
N LEU A 112 -4.73 9.97 4.69
CA LEU A 112 -4.08 10.30 5.97
C LEU A 112 -4.72 9.54 7.15
N VAL A 113 -6.05 9.48 7.21
CA VAL A 113 -6.75 8.69 8.24
C VAL A 113 -6.37 7.22 8.16
N VAL A 114 -6.35 6.65 6.95
CA VAL A 114 -5.95 5.26 6.73
C VAL A 114 -4.49 5.05 7.13
N ALA A 115 -3.58 5.97 6.82
CA ALA A 115 -2.18 5.91 7.21
C ALA A 115 -1.99 5.92 8.73
N ILE A 116 -2.75 6.75 9.45
CA ILE A 116 -2.73 6.81 10.92
C ILE A 116 -3.27 5.51 11.52
N LEU A 117 -4.43 5.03 11.03
CA LEU A 117 -5.01 3.76 11.48
C LEU A 117 -4.04 2.60 11.26
N PHE A 118 -3.37 2.57 10.10
CA PHE A 118 -2.38 1.54 9.80
C PHE A 118 -1.19 1.60 10.76
N MET A 119 -0.67 2.80 11.08
CA MET A 119 0.39 2.97 12.08
C MET A 119 -0.02 2.52 13.49
N LEU A 120 -1.27 2.75 13.87
CA LEU A 120 -1.79 2.36 15.19
C LEU A 120 -2.04 0.85 15.28
N LEU A 121 -2.55 0.24 14.21
CA LEU A 121 -2.89 -1.18 14.17
C LEU A 121 -1.65 -2.07 13.93
N PHE A 122 -0.74 -1.64 13.08
CA PHE A 122 0.51 -2.34 12.81
C PHE A 122 1.61 -1.87 13.76
N LYS A 123 1.50 -2.31 15.03
CA LYS A 123 2.60 -2.20 15.98
C LYS A 123 3.73 -3.10 15.48
N ASN A 124 4.84 -2.49 15.12
CA ASN A 124 6.00 -3.16 14.54
C ASN A 124 6.49 -4.28 15.48
N PRO A 125 6.47 -5.55 15.12
CA PRO A 125 7.12 -6.60 15.87
C PRO A 125 8.64 -6.52 15.62
N ARG A 126 9.30 -5.51 16.22
CA ARG A 126 10.76 -5.37 16.20
C ARG A 126 11.49 -6.45 17.02
N ASP A 127 10.76 -7.35 17.66
CA ASP A 127 11.31 -8.34 18.58
C ASP A 127 11.37 -9.77 18.01
N GLU A 128 10.99 -10.01 16.78
CA GLU A 128 11.39 -11.26 16.13
C GLU A 128 12.83 -11.06 15.63
N LYS A 129 13.82 -11.33 16.51
CA LYS A 129 15.23 -11.44 16.13
C LYS A 129 15.30 -12.38 14.93
N GLN A 130 15.60 -11.81 13.77
CA GLN A 130 16.03 -12.66 12.66
C GLN A 130 17.22 -13.46 13.20
N PRO A 131 17.21 -14.79 13.10
CA PRO A 131 18.35 -15.57 13.57
C PRO A 131 19.60 -15.02 12.87
N THR A 132 20.58 -14.67 13.63
CA THR A 132 21.85 -14.17 13.13
C THR A 132 22.43 -15.21 12.18
N ALA A 133 23.20 -14.80 11.17
CA ALA A 133 23.85 -15.74 10.24
C ALA A 133 24.62 -16.85 10.98
N ALA A 134 25.19 -16.53 12.13
CA ALA A 134 25.84 -17.50 13.03
C ALA A 134 24.86 -18.52 13.64
N GLU A 135 23.65 -18.11 14.01
CA GLU A 135 22.63 -19.03 14.53
C GLU A 135 22.08 -19.94 13.43
N ILE A 136 21.95 -19.42 12.20
CA ILE A 136 21.54 -20.26 11.04
C ILE A 136 22.61 -21.32 10.74
N ILE A 137 23.89 -20.93 10.79
CA ILE A 137 25.01 -21.86 10.54
C ILE A 137 25.09 -22.91 11.65
N ASN A 138 24.94 -22.54 12.92
CA ASN A 138 24.93 -23.47 14.03
C ASN A 138 23.74 -24.44 13.96
N ASN A 139 22.54 -23.97 13.68
CA ASN A 139 21.37 -24.82 13.53
C ASN A 139 21.49 -25.77 12.32
N ALA A 140 22.16 -25.37 11.25
CA ALA A 140 22.45 -26.23 10.11
C ALA A 140 23.50 -27.32 10.45
N ALA A 141 24.52 -26.95 11.21
CA ALA A 141 25.55 -27.91 11.68
C ALA A 141 24.96 -28.96 12.64
N ASP A 142 24.12 -28.51 13.60
CA ASP A 142 23.44 -29.40 14.55
C ASP A 142 22.46 -30.36 13.82
N ALA A 143 21.83 -29.90 12.75
CA ALA A 143 20.95 -30.76 11.93
C ALA A 143 21.72 -31.80 11.12
N ASP A 144 22.92 -31.49 10.65
CA ASP A 144 23.80 -32.42 9.90
C ASP A 144 24.39 -33.48 10.82
N ASP A 145 24.80 -33.09 12.04
CA ASP A 145 25.27 -34.03 13.08
C ASP A 145 24.14 -34.98 13.53
N ALA A 146 22.91 -34.48 13.68
CA ALA A 146 21.76 -35.33 14.02
C ALA A 146 21.40 -36.30 12.89
N ALA A 147 21.52 -35.88 11.63
CA ALA A 147 21.30 -36.76 10.49
C ALA A 147 22.39 -37.87 10.38
N GLY A 148 23.64 -37.51 10.64
CA GLY A 148 24.76 -38.47 10.65
C GLY A 148 24.69 -39.56 11.74
N MET A 149 24.02 -39.26 12.88
CA MET A 149 23.79 -40.23 13.95
C MET A 149 22.70 -41.27 13.63
N ILE A 150 21.84 -41.03 12.68
CA ILE A 150 20.74 -41.92 12.29
C ILE A 150 21.23 -42.99 11.30
N ASP A 151 22.29 -42.70 10.55
CA ASP A 151 22.81 -43.61 9.50
C ASP A 151 23.79 -44.69 10.03
N VAL A 152 24.12 -44.72 11.33
CA VAL A 152 25.09 -45.63 11.95
C VAL A 152 24.41 -46.77 12.75
N LYS A 153 23.14 -46.99 12.59
CA LYS A 153 22.40 -48.11 13.19
C LYS A 153 21.78 -48.99 12.12
#